data_b923052c89dd88f9e25a4dc5d88bec1a
#
_entry.id   b923052c89dd88f9e25a4dc5d88bec1a
#
_cell.length_a   1.000
_cell.length_b   1.000
_cell.length_c   1.000
_cell.angle_alpha   90.00
_cell.angle_beta   90.00
_cell.angle_gamma   90.00
#
_symmetry.space_group_name_H-M   'P 1'
#
loop_
_entity.id
_entity.type
_entity.pdbx_description
1 polymer ?
#
loop_
_entity_poly.entity_id
_entity_poly.type
_entity_poly.pdbx_seq_one_letter_code
_entity_poly.pdbx_strand_id
1 'polypeptide(L)'
;MQGFDPKFTDFPDYILGVTREIWEDRGISTLHHYYSDDIVVRTPAAISIGNIDTIAATMATLAEFPDRQLLGEDVIWSGTPEEGLHSSHRIYSTATHAHSGVFGEATGAKLHYRIIADTHAINNQINDEWLIRDQGAIVRQMGWDPKAFAADLIEREGGPAS
;
A
#
# COMPACT_ATOMS: atom_id res chain seq x y z
N MET A 1 -19.09 -14.32 -6.49
CA MET A 1 -18.32 -13.90 -7.69
C MET A 1 -17.45 -15.07 -8.13
N GLN A 2 -17.53 -15.48 -9.42
CA GLN A 2 -16.84 -16.69 -9.89
C GLN A 2 -15.32 -16.57 -9.70
N GLY A 3 -14.68 -17.63 -9.19
CA GLY A 3 -13.24 -17.69 -8.95
C GLY A 3 -12.74 -16.92 -7.73
N PHE A 4 -13.62 -16.22 -6.99
CA PHE A 4 -13.28 -15.48 -5.79
C PHE A 4 -13.89 -16.11 -4.53
N ASP A 5 -13.33 -15.80 -3.37
CA ASP A 5 -13.82 -16.28 -2.08
C ASP A 5 -15.31 -15.92 -1.92
N PRO A 6 -16.17 -16.90 -1.62
CA PRO A 6 -17.62 -16.69 -1.54
C PRO A 6 -18.07 -15.76 -0.41
N LYS A 7 -17.18 -15.41 0.54
CA LYS A 7 -17.48 -14.43 1.58
C LYS A 7 -17.67 -13.02 1.02
N PHE A 8 -17.10 -12.72 -0.15
CA PHE A 8 -17.23 -11.43 -0.82
C PHE A 8 -18.41 -11.44 -1.80
N THR A 9 -19.28 -10.45 -1.68
CA THR A 9 -20.51 -10.35 -2.49
C THR A 9 -20.23 -9.86 -3.91
N ASP A 10 -19.29 -8.94 -4.06
CA ASP A 10 -18.87 -8.35 -5.34
C ASP A 10 -17.39 -7.92 -5.29
N PHE A 11 -16.89 -7.33 -6.37
CA PHE A 11 -15.48 -6.95 -6.45
C PHE A 11 -15.10 -5.76 -5.53
N PRO A 12 -15.90 -4.70 -5.40
CA PRO A 12 -15.67 -3.69 -4.37
C PRO A 12 -15.58 -4.28 -2.95
N ASP A 13 -16.47 -5.19 -2.59
CA ASP A 13 -16.44 -5.87 -1.29
C ASP A 13 -15.15 -6.71 -1.11
N TYR A 14 -14.68 -7.37 -2.17
CA TYR A 14 -13.39 -8.06 -2.16
C TYR A 14 -12.23 -7.09 -1.89
N ILE A 15 -12.13 -5.98 -2.63
CA ILE A 15 -11.04 -5.00 -2.48
C ILE A 15 -11.06 -4.35 -1.08
N LEU A 16 -12.23 -3.92 -0.60
CA LEU A 16 -12.39 -3.31 0.72
C LEU A 16 -12.12 -4.33 1.84
N GLY A 17 -12.61 -5.55 1.69
CA GLY A 17 -12.44 -6.63 2.66
C GLY A 17 -10.99 -7.07 2.80
N VAL A 18 -10.28 -7.29 1.71
CA VAL A 18 -8.84 -7.63 1.72
C VAL A 18 -8.03 -6.50 2.36
N THR A 19 -8.30 -5.25 2.01
CA THR A 19 -7.65 -4.08 2.61
C THR A 19 -7.87 -4.04 4.13
N ARG A 20 -9.10 -4.27 4.58
CA ARG A 20 -9.44 -4.31 6.00
C ARG A 20 -8.73 -5.45 6.73
N GLU A 21 -8.76 -6.65 6.21
CA GLU A 21 -8.09 -7.81 6.83
C GLU A 21 -6.60 -7.58 7.04
N ILE A 22 -5.91 -6.97 6.07
CA ILE A 22 -4.47 -6.69 6.15
C ILE A 22 -4.19 -5.56 7.14
N TRP A 23 -4.86 -4.42 6.98
CA TRP A 23 -4.46 -3.17 7.61
C TRP A 23 -5.21 -2.84 8.91
N GLU A 24 -6.47 -3.24 9.06
CA GLU A 24 -7.23 -3.00 10.28
C GLU A 24 -7.16 -4.19 11.23
N ASP A 25 -7.35 -5.40 10.69
CA ASP A 25 -7.33 -6.64 11.49
C ASP A 25 -5.89 -7.17 11.70
N ARG A 26 -4.89 -6.52 11.09
CA ARG A 26 -3.46 -6.90 11.16
C ARG A 26 -3.17 -8.32 10.67
N GLY A 27 -4.00 -8.82 9.76
CA GLY A 27 -3.87 -10.14 9.17
C GLY A 27 -2.79 -10.20 8.08
N ILE A 28 -1.52 -9.91 8.40
CA ILE A 28 -0.42 -9.89 7.40
C ILE A 28 -0.30 -11.22 6.66
N SER A 29 -0.61 -12.32 7.31
CA SER A 29 -0.60 -13.66 6.69
C SER A 29 -1.63 -13.80 5.55
N THR A 30 -2.66 -12.97 5.50
CA THR A 30 -3.64 -12.98 4.40
C THR A 30 -3.03 -12.50 3.07
N LEU A 31 -1.91 -11.79 3.10
CA LEU A 31 -1.16 -11.44 1.89
C LEU A 31 -0.74 -12.67 1.09
N HIS A 32 -0.37 -13.78 1.75
CA HIS A 32 -0.08 -15.04 1.06
C HIS A 32 -1.28 -15.64 0.35
N HIS A 33 -2.48 -15.33 0.82
CA HIS A 33 -3.73 -15.85 0.25
C HIS A 33 -4.24 -15.00 -0.92
N TYR A 34 -4.19 -13.67 -0.76
CA TYR A 34 -4.80 -12.74 -1.72
C TYR A 34 -3.82 -12.10 -2.69
N TYR A 35 -2.51 -12.16 -2.44
CA TYR A 35 -1.50 -11.65 -3.34
C TYR A 35 -0.78 -12.82 -4.02
N SER A 36 -0.68 -12.78 -5.35
CA SER A 36 0.01 -13.85 -6.09
C SER A 36 1.50 -13.91 -5.72
N ASP A 37 2.08 -15.09 -5.87
CA ASP A 37 3.49 -15.31 -5.54
C ASP A 37 4.45 -14.41 -6.33
N ASP A 38 4.04 -13.99 -7.52
CA ASP A 38 4.80 -13.18 -8.47
C ASP A 38 4.30 -11.72 -8.60
N ILE A 39 3.43 -11.28 -7.69
CA ILE A 39 2.87 -9.92 -7.74
C ILE A 39 3.94 -8.85 -7.91
N VAL A 40 3.63 -7.83 -8.69
CA VAL A 40 4.45 -6.61 -8.77
C VAL A 40 3.70 -5.46 -8.10
N VAL A 41 4.27 -4.93 -7.02
CA VAL A 41 3.73 -3.75 -6.31
C VAL A 41 4.66 -2.56 -6.52
N ARG A 42 4.10 -1.48 -7.07
CA ARG A 42 4.83 -0.23 -7.34
C ARG A 42 4.33 0.84 -6.38
N THR A 43 5.24 1.38 -5.59
CA THR A 43 4.96 2.46 -4.63
C THR A 43 5.87 3.66 -4.90
N PRO A 44 5.60 4.84 -4.32
CA PRO A 44 6.53 5.98 -4.42
C PRO A 44 7.93 5.71 -3.85
N ALA A 45 8.07 4.70 -2.99
CA ALA A 45 9.33 4.40 -2.32
C ALA A 45 10.13 3.29 -3.02
N ALA A 46 9.45 2.29 -3.59
CA ALA A 46 10.12 1.10 -4.14
C ALA A 46 9.21 0.29 -5.06
N ILE A 47 9.79 -0.65 -5.78
CA ILE A 47 9.09 -1.73 -6.48
C ILE A 47 9.39 -3.01 -5.72
N SER A 48 8.33 -3.71 -5.28
CA SER A 48 8.42 -5.05 -4.69
C SER A 48 8.00 -6.09 -5.73
N ILE A 49 8.76 -7.18 -5.82
CA ILE A 49 8.47 -8.29 -6.74
C ILE A 49 8.27 -9.55 -5.90
N GLY A 50 7.08 -10.11 -5.99
CA GLY A 50 6.66 -11.26 -5.22
C GLY A 50 5.99 -10.91 -3.89
N ASN A 51 5.16 -11.83 -3.39
CA ASN A 51 4.41 -11.58 -2.16
C ASN A 51 5.29 -11.54 -0.91
N ILE A 52 6.43 -12.23 -0.89
CA ILE A 52 7.38 -12.19 0.24
C ILE A 52 7.95 -10.79 0.42
N ASP A 53 8.40 -10.14 -0.67
CA ASP A 53 8.91 -8.77 -0.63
C ASP A 53 7.80 -7.78 -0.23
N THR A 54 6.58 -8.01 -0.72
CA THR A 54 5.41 -7.20 -0.36
C THR A 54 5.05 -7.33 1.12
N ILE A 55 5.13 -8.55 1.69
CA ILE A 55 4.94 -8.80 3.11
C ILE A 55 6.02 -8.09 3.92
N ALA A 56 7.29 -8.20 3.53
CA ALA A 56 8.40 -7.53 4.20
C ALA A 56 8.22 -6.00 4.20
N ALA A 57 7.83 -5.41 3.06
CA ALA A 57 7.53 -3.99 2.94
C ALA A 57 6.34 -3.56 3.82
N THR A 58 5.30 -4.39 3.91
CA THR A 58 4.13 -4.15 4.78
C THR A 58 4.54 -4.18 6.26
N MET A 59 5.35 -5.15 6.66
CA MET A 59 5.87 -5.24 8.03
C MET A 59 6.75 -4.05 8.38
N ALA A 60 7.64 -3.62 7.47
CA ALA A 60 8.47 -2.43 7.66
C ALA A 60 7.62 -1.17 7.84
N THR A 61 6.56 -1.01 7.04
CA THR A 61 5.61 0.10 7.18
C THR A 61 4.91 0.09 8.54
N LEU A 62 4.45 -1.07 9.00
CA LEU A 62 3.79 -1.20 10.31
C LEU A 62 4.76 -1.04 11.48
N ALA A 63 6.05 -1.35 11.29
CA ALA A 63 7.08 -1.07 12.28
C ALA A 63 7.31 0.45 12.44
N GLU A 64 7.34 1.21 11.35
CA GLU A 64 7.49 2.68 11.36
C GLU A 64 6.21 3.39 11.83
N PHE A 65 5.04 2.89 11.40
CA PHE A 65 3.71 3.45 11.66
C PHE A 65 2.77 2.40 12.28
N PRO A 66 2.94 2.03 13.56
CA PRO A 66 2.23 0.89 14.16
C PRO A 66 0.70 1.08 14.27
N ASP A 67 0.24 2.33 14.32
CA ASP A 67 -1.17 2.70 14.40
C ASP A 67 -1.81 3.03 13.03
N ARG A 68 -1.10 2.75 11.94
CA ARG A 68 -1.58 3.06 10.60
C ARG A 68 -2.92 2.38 10.30
N GLN A 69 -3.85 3.17 9.77
CA GLN A 69 -5.16 2.73 9.29
C GLN A 69 -5.34 3.12 7.82
N LEU A 70 -6.04 2.26 7.09
CA LEU A 70 -6.44 2.48 5.71
C LEU A 70 -7.96 2.36 5.61
N LEU A 71 -8.64 3.51 5.48
CA LEU A 71 -10.09 3.57 5.35
C LEU A 71 -10.45 3.69 3.87
N GLY A 72 -11.08 2.65 3.33
CA GLY A 72 -11.59 2.67 1.97
C GLY A 72 -12.72 3.68 1.81
N GLU A 73 -12.58 4.62 0.87
CA GLU A 73 -13.60 5.64 0.59
C GLU A 73 -14.46 5.25 -0.62
N ASP A 74 -13.86 4.68 -1.65
CA ASP A 74 -14.54 4.37 -2.90
C ASP A 74 -13.74 3.40 -3.76
N VAL A 75 -14.41 2.56 -4.54
CA VAL A 75 -13.81 1.63 -5.50
C VAL A 75 -14.54 1.77 -6.83
N ILE A 76 -13.82 2.13 -7.88
CA ILE A 76 -14.27 1.99 -9.27
C ILE A 76 -13.58 0.79 -9.89
N TRP A 77 -14.25 0.09 -10.80
CA TRP A 77 -13.74 -1.14 -11.36
C TRP A 77 -14.29 -1.45 -12.76
N SER A 78 -13.61 -2.37 -13.44
CA SER A 78 -13.98 -2.88 -14.76
C SER A 78 -13.45 -4.29 -14.97
N GLY A 79 -13.90 -4.95 -16.02
CA GLY A 79 -13.49 -6.30 -16.38
C GLY A 79 -14.50 -7.36 -15.98
N THR A 80 -14.11 -8.62 -16.14
CA THR A 80 -14.92 -9.79 -15.77
C THR A 80 -14.10 -10.77 -14.93
N PRO A 81 -14.75 -11.63 -14.14
CA PRO A 81 -14.03 -12.64 -13.36
C PRO A 81 -13.18 -13.59 -14.22
N GLU A 82 -13.57 -13.84 -15.46
CA GLU A 82 -12.89 -14.75 -16.39
C GLU A 82 -11.65 -14.11 -17.03
N GLU A 83 -11.70 -12.82 -17.34
CA GLU A 83 -10.61 -12.09 -18.01
C GLU A 83 -9.72 -11.34 -17.04
N GLY A 84 -10.17 -11.17 -15.79
CA GLY A 84 -9.55 -10.38 -14.76
C GLY A 84 -10.30 -9.08 -14.50
N LEU A 85 -10.19 -8.62 -13.27
CA LEU A 85 -10.87 -7.43 -12.76
C LEU A 85 -9.83 -6.36 -12.42
N HIS A 86 -10.05 -5.16 -12.91
CA HIS A 86 -9.24 -3.98 -12.57
C HIS A 86 -10.01 -3.09 -11.60
N SER A 87 -9.33 -2.57 -10.59
CA SER A 87 -9.90 -1.56 -9.69
C SER A 87 -9.00 -0.36 -9.53
N SER A 88 -9.62 0.77 -9.21
CA SER A 88 -8.95 1.92 -8.61
C SER A 88 -9.64 2.21 -7.28
N HIS A 89 -8.88 2.14 -6.20
CA HIS A 89 -9.36 2.21 -4.83
C HIS A 89 -8.85 3.49 -4.17
N ARG A 90 -9.75 4.40 -3.82
CA ARG A 90 -9.43 5.61 -3.06
C ARG A 90 -9.45 5.31 -1.56
N ILE A 91 -8.36 5.65 -0.89
CA ILE A 91 -8.14 5.35 0.52
C ILE A 91 -7.76 6.63 1.27
N TYR A 92 -8.36 6.82 2.45
CA TYR A 92 -7.90 7.79 3.44
C TYR A 92 -7.08 7.07 4.51
N SER A 93 -5.86 7.54 4.75
CA SER A 93 -4.94 6.93 5.72
C SER A 93 -4.60 7.88 6.85
N THR A 94 -4.52 7.33 8.05
CA THR A 94 -3.99 8.00 9.25
C THR A 94 -2.86 7.19 9.84
N ALA A 95 -1.86 7.85 10.43
CA ALA A 95 -0.73 7.19 11.06
C ALA A 95 0.01 8.14 12.02
N THR A 96 0.78 7.57 12.95
CA THR A 96 1.77 8.31 13.73
C THR A 96 3.17 7.83 13.34
N HIS A 97 4.08 8.75 12.99
CA HIS A 97 5.48 8.43 12.74
C HIS A 97 6.21 8.15 14.07
N ALA A 98 5.96 6.95 14.59
CA ALA A 98 6.34 6.56 15.94
C ALA A 98 7.77 5.99 16.04
N HIS A 99 8.27 5.40 14.96
CA HIS A 99 9.59 4.78 14.92
C HIS A 99 10.36 5.20 13.69
N SER A 100 11.67 5.02 13.73
CA SER A 100 12.56 5.27 12.59
C SER A 100 12.32 4.26 11.48
N GLY A 101 12.42 4.69 10.24
CA GLY A 101 12.18 3.87 9.05
C GLY A 101 12.59 4.58 7.76
N VAL A 102 11.86 4.33 6.69
CA VAL A 102 12.15 4.89 5.37
C VAL A 102 12.12 6.42 5.35
N PHE A 103 11.32 7.04 6.23
CA PHE A 103 11.25 8.50 6.37
C PHE A 103 12.30 9.08 7.33
N GLY A 104 13.20 8.27 7.89
CA GLY A 104 14.25 8.70 8.82
C GLY A 104 13.88 8.49 10.29
N GLU A 105 14.45 9.32 11.15
CA GLU A 105 14.22 9.26 12.60
C GLU A 105 12.78 9.60 12.97
N ALA A 106 12.26 8.92 14.01
CA ALA A 106 10.90 9.12 14.51
C ALA A 106 10.64 10.60 14.87
N THR A 107 9.56 11.15 14.30
CA THR A 107 9.16 12.54 14.55
C THR A 107 8.01 12.66 15.55
N GLY A 108 7.26 11.60 15.80
CA GLY A 108 6.01 11.62 16.57
C GLY A 108 4.86 12.34 15.83
N ALA A 109 5.06 12.75 14.59
CA ALA A 109 4.05 13.48 13.80
C ALA A 109 2.81 12.61 13.55
N LYS A 110 1.64 13.19 13.74
CA LYS A 110 0.36 12.59 13.32
C LYS A 110 0.08 12.97 11.87
N LEU A 111 -0.11 11.96 11.05
CA LEU A 111 -0.24 12.06 9.60
C LEU A 111 -1.65 11.72 9.16
N HIS A 112 -2.09 12.39 8.10
CA HIS A 112 -3.27 12.03 7.34
C HIS A 112 -3.04 12.32 5.86
N TYR A 113 -3.36 11.38 5.00
CA TYR A 113 -3.08 11.48 3.57
C TYR A 113 -3.97 10.54 2.77
N ARG A 114 -4.06 10.77 1.47
CA ARG A 114 -4.77 9.89 0.56
C ARG A 114 -3.83 8.99 -0.23
N ILE A 115 -4.39 7.85 -0.60
CA ILE A 115 -3.76 6.84 -1.44
C ILE A 115 -4.75 6.48 -2.53
N ILE A 116 -4.24 6.24 -3.73
CA ILE A 116 -4.94 5.51 -4.78
C ILE A 116 -4.19 4.20 -4.98
N ALA A 117 -4.91 3.08 -4.90
CA ALA A 117 -4.38 1.77 -5.23
C ALA A 117 -5.11 1.24 -6.47
N ASP A 118 -4.38 1.08 -7.56
CA ASP A 118 -4.87 0.43 -8.77
C ASP A 118 -4.42 -1.02 -8.75
N THR A 119 -5.36 -1.95 -8.94
CA THR A 119 -5.04 -3.38 -8.90
C THR A 119 -5.58 -4.13 -10.10
N HIS A 120 -4.94 -5.25 -10.42
CA HIS A 120 -5.53 -6.30 -11.23
C HIS A 120 -5.67 -7.57 -10.39
N ALA A 121 -6.85 -8.18 -10.44
CA ALA A 121 -7.16 -9.39 -9.69
C ALA A 121 -7.87 -10.44 -10.57
N ILE A 122 -7.47 -11.69 -10.42
CA ILE A 122 -8.08 -12.85 -11.05
C ILE A 122 -7.94 -14.07 -10.14
N ASN A 123 -8.91 -14.96 -10.14
CA ASN A 123 -8.90 -16.19 -9.35
C ASN A 123 -8.57 -15.96 -7.87
N ASN A 124 -9.23 -14.96 -7.27
CA ASN A 124 -9.07 -14.59 -5.87
C ASN A 124 -7.69 -14.01 -5.48
N GLN A 125 -6.85 -13.67 -6.45
CA GLN A 125 -5.52 -13.11 -6.21
C GLN A 125 -5.31 -11.79 -6.94
N ILE A 126 -4.72 -10.84 -6.23
CA ILE A 126 -4.18 -9.59 -6.79
C ILE A 126 -2.79 -9.92 -7.32
N ASN A 127 -2.53 -9.67 -8.59
CA ASN A 127 -1.27 -10.01 -9.26
C ASN A 127 -0.51 -8.80 -9.82
N ASP A 128 -1.11 -7.61 -9.77
CA ASP A 128 -0.45 -6.35 -10.10
C ASP A 128 -1.06 -5.24 -9.25
N GLU A 129 -0.22 -4.33 -8.73
CA GLU A 129 -0.65 -3.20 -7.93
C GLU A 129 0.21 -1.96 -8.19
N TRP A 130 -0.47 -0.83 -8.38
CA TRP A 130 0.09 0.50 -8.32
C TRP A 130 -0.47 1.24 -7.12
N LEU A 131 0.39 1.61 -6.19
CA LEU A 131 0.02 2.35 -4.99
C LEU A 131 0.58 3.76 -5.06
N ILE A 132 -0.29 4.73 -5.32
CA ILE A 132 0.04 6.15 -5.42
C ILE A 132 -0.34 6.81 -4.11
N ARG A 133 0.68 7.21 -3.34
CA ARG A 133 0.53 7.82 -2.01
C ARG A 133 0.97 9.27 -2.06
N ASP A 134 0.26 10.18 -1.38
CA ASP A 134 0.66 11.59 -1.25
C ASP A 134 1.90 11.72 -0.35
N GLN A 135 3.05 11.38 -0.94
CA GLN A 135 4.34 11.41 -0.27
C GLN A 135 4.71 12.84 0.17
N GLY A 136 4.36 13.84 -0.65
CA GLY A 136 4.62 15.23 -0.33
C GLY A 136 3.86 15.71 0.91
N ALA A 137 2.61 15.27 1.09
CA ALA A 137 1.83 15.58 2.29
C ALA A 137 2.45 14.93 3.53
N ILE A 138 2.89 13.67 3.43
CA ILE A 138 3.55 12.96 4.53
C ILE A 138 4.80 13.71 4.98
N VAL A 139 5.70 14.02 4.05
CA VAL A 139 6.98 14.70 4.32
C VAL A 139 6.75 16.07 4.97
N ARG A 140 5.80 16.88 4.45
CA ARG A 140 5.47 18.18 5.04
C ARG A 140 4.90 18.08 6.44
N GLN A 141 4.02 17.11 6.70
CA GLN A 141 3.44 16.90 8.02
C GLN A 141 4.48 16.44 9.06
N MET A 142 5.57 15.81 8.61
CA MET A 142 6.74 15.51 9.46
C MET A 142 7.63 16.72 9.71
N GLY A 143 7.37 17.86 9.08
CA GLY A 143 8.15 19.09 9.23
C GLY A 143 9.33 19.20 8.28
N TRP A 144 9.40 18.37 7.24
CA TRP A 144 10.46 18.40 6.24
C TRP A 144 10.08 19.24 5.02
N ASP A 145 11.06 19.90 4.42
CA ASP A 145 10.93 20.42 3.06
C ASP A 145 11.05 19.24 2.05
N PRO A 146 10.10 19.07 1.11
CA PRO A 146 10.12 17.93 0.18
C PRO A 146 11.36 17.87 -0.72
N LYS A 147 11.95 19.02 -1.09
CA LYS A 147 13.17 19.04 -1.91
C LYS A 147 14.39 18.63 -1.10
N ALA A 148 14.49 19.13 0.14
CA ALA A 148 15.57 18.74 1.05
C ALA A 148 15.48 17.25 1.37
N PHE A 149 14.28 16.73 1.62
CA PHE A 149 14.05 15.31 1.86
C PHE A 149 14.45 14.45 0.65
N ALA A 150 14.10 14.86 -0.57
CA ALA A 150 14.49 14.14 -1.78
C ALA A 150 16.01 14.16 -1.99
N ALA A 151 16.69 15.27 -1.70
CA ALA A 151 18.14 15.36 -1.79
C ALA A 151 18.83 14.42 -0.79
N ASP A 152 18.34 14.38 0.45
CA ASP A 152 18.84 13.48 1.50
C ASP A 152 18.64 11.99 1.14
N LEU A 153 17.50 11.63 0.53
CA LEU A 153 17.29 10.28 0.01
C LEU A 153 18.31 9.90 -1.05
N ILE A 154 18.54 10.78 -2.02
CA ILE A 154 19.52 10.56 -3.09
C ILE A 154 20.93 10.37 -2.50
N GLU A 155 21.32 11.17 -1.50
CA GLU A 155 22.62 11.02 -0.83
C GLU A 155 22.73 9.68 -0.11
N ARG A 156 21.68 9.26 0.60
CA ARG A 156 21.64 7.97 1.30
C ARG A 156 21.72 6.76 0.37
N GLU A 157 21.21 6.89 -0.84
CA GLU A 157 21.26 5.84 -1.87
C GLU A 157 22.54 5.88 -2.75
N GLY A 158 23.53 6.72 -2.41
CA GLY A 158 24.82 6.76 -3.09
C GLY A 158 24.96 7.87 -4.11
N GLY A 159 24.06 8.86 -4.09
CA GLY A 159 24.11 10.02 -4.97
C GLY A 159 23.38 9.83 -6.31
N PRO A 160 23.30 10.86 -7.16
CA PRO A 160 22.65 10.75 -8.46
C PRO A 160 23.37 9.72 -9.33
N ALA A 161 22.61 8.90 -10.02
CA ALA A 161 23.16 7.93 -10.97
C ALA A 161 24.00 8.68 -12.03
N SER A 162 25.28 8.32 -12.13
CA SER A 162 26.23 8.87 -13.09
C SER A 162 25.95 8.40 -14.51
#